data_f0f846cdc1aa40f81af3bd43bd94f35a
#
_entry.id   f0f846cdc1aa40f81af3bd43bd94f35a
#
_cell.length_a   1.000
_cell.length_b   1.000
_cell.length_c   1.000
_cell.angle_alpha   90.00
_cell.angle_beta   90.00
_cell.angle_gamma   90.00
#
_symmetry.space_group_name_H-M   'P 1'
#
loop_
_entity.id
_entity.type
_entity.pdbx_description
1 polymer ?
#
loop_
_entity_poly.entity_id
_entity_poly.type
_entity_poly.pdbx_seq_one_letter_code
_entity_poly.pdbx_strand_id
1 'polypeptide(L)'
;MKKIVLYILLMLGSSPFLKGENGPMSQNEQQDRIFSFFSDIESRHEEKLWLHLDKPYYAAGDTIRFRAYLSDAMTLCPDTLSNFIYVDLFDRRNKLISSKKIKRDSVGFANNLYISDTLSAGEYTLQAYTGWMLNFDPSCFFQKNILIGRTASDIRTDITYTDKDMMVIRFSDKSGSPLFGNEASYELFDRNGKQLSSGQQPTSPSGALFVTLPTDSTLNGAYAETRLKLGNGTLYKRTFFPEPRTASFDIQFLPEGGNLVPGTPQIVAFKAVQSNGYPAEVRGAILNSAGDTVARFSSEHDGMGIFLLTPQSAETYRAVTFCDTLSVSTPLPSIHENACALTVTQSENNLRYRVLGTIPEGSVLVAHTRGLCHFVHSVPPNNPEGLIKTDSLPEGILHLLLADSSGIPKTERLVYLSRPQEQWQ
;
A
#
# COMPACT_ATOMS: atom_id res chain seq x y z
N MET A 1 -3.43 3.86 -2.78
CA MET A 1 -4.70 3.81 -3.53
C MET A 1 -5.84 4.60 -2.88
N LYS A 2 -6.16 4.46 -1.56
CA LYS A 2 -7.18 5.30 -0.88
C LYS A 2 -6.94 6.83 -0.98
N LYS A 3 -5.69 7.30 -1.13
CA LYS A 3 -5.36 8.72 -1.18
C LYS A 3 -5.63 9.38 -2.54
N ILE A 4 -5.53 8.67 -3.65
CA ILE A 4 -5.82 9.24 -4.99
C ILE A 4 -7.32 9.46 -5.14
N VAL A 5 -8.14 8.51 -4.68
CA VAL A 5 -9.61 8.65 -4.64
C VAL A 5 -10.02 9.78 -3.69
N LEU A 6 -9.36 9.89 -2.54
CA LEU A 6 -9.62 10.99 -1.59
C LEU A 6 -9.22 12.36 -2.16
N TYR A 7 -8.18 12.42 -3.02
CA TYR A 7 -7.75 13.66 -3.67
C TYR A 7 -8.73 14.10 -4.77
N ILE A 8 -9.27 13.18 -5.55
CA ILE A 8 -10.35 13.44 -6.51
C ILE A 8 -11.61 13.88 -5.76
N LEU A 9 -11.97 13.22 -4.66
CA LEU A 9 -13.11 13.58 -3.79
C LEU A 9 -12.94 14.95 -3.10
N LEU A 10 -11.75 15.27 -2.59
CA LEU A 10 -11.45 16.56 -1.94
C LEU A 10 -11.40 17.71 -2.94
N MET A 11 -10.90 17.49 -4.17
CA MET A 11 -10.84 18.51 -5.20
C MET A 11 -12.21 18.79 -5.82
N LEU A 12 -13.09 17.79 -5.95
CA LEU A 12 -14.48 18.00 -6.38
C LEU A 12 -15.30 18.77 -5.33
N GLY A 13 -15.01 18.56 -4.03
CA GLY A 13 -15.70 19.25 -2.93
C GLY A 13 -15.21 20.66 -2.61
N SER A 14 -14.00 21.04 -3.00
CA SER A 14 -13.38 22.35 -2.70
C SER A 14 -13.27 23.31 -3.89
N SER A 15 -13.64 22.86 -5.09
CA SER A 15 -13.61 23.73 -6.27
C SER A 15 -14.74 24.77 -6.20
N PRO A 16 -14.44 26.08 -6.35
CA PRO A 16 -15.44 27.12 -6.43
C PRO A 16 -16.39 26.99 -7.65
N PHE A 17 -16.08 26.09 -8.58
CA PHE A 17 -16.89 25.76 -9.75
C PHE A 17 -18.17 24.94 -9.44
N LEU A 18 -18.31 24.37 -8.22
CA LEU A 18 -19.50 23.64 -7.81
C LEU A 18 -20.62 24.49 -7.20
N LYS A 19 -20.43 25.80 -7.09
CA LYS A 19 -21.50 26.75 -6.71
C LYS A 19 -22.03 27.49 -7.95
N GLY A 20 -22.77 26.79 -8.77
CA GLY A 20 -23.47 27.38 -9.91
C GLY A 20 -24.96 27.13 -9.81
N GLU A 21 -25.71 28.16 -10.05
CA GLU A 21 -27.17 28.37 -10.12
C GLU A 21 -28.12 27.17 -10.11
N ASN A 22 -29.17 27.27 -9.30
CA ASN A 22 -30.22 26.30 -9.02
C ASN A 22 -31.09 25.97 -10.26
N GLY A 23 -30.63 25.02 -11.08
CA GLY A 23 -31.44 24.39 -12.12
C GLY A 23 -30.83 23.04 -12.54
N PRO A 24 -31.60 22.05 -13.01
CA PRO A 24 -31.05 20.83 -13.55
C PRO A 24 -30.19 21.18 -14.78
N MET A 25 -28.87 20.88 -14.69
CA MET A 25 -27.96 21.01 -15.84
C MET A 25 -28.39 20.11 -16.99
N SER A 26 -28.20 20.61 -18.22
CA SER A 26 -28.35 19.75 -19.40
C SER A 26 -27.23 18.67 -19.40
N GLN A 27 -27.52 17.54 -20.01
CA GLN A 27 -26.55 16.42 -20.10
C GLN A 27 -25.22 16.85 -20.77
N ASN A 28 -25.29 17.74 -21.76
CA ASN A 28 -24.10 18.27 -22.43
C ASN A 28 -23.25 19.14 -21.51
N GLU A 29 -23.86 20.05 -20.75
CA GLU A 29 -23.15 20.89 -19.78
C GLU A 29 -22.45 20.08 -18.68
N GLN A 30 -23.06 18.98 -18.26
CA GLN A 30 -22.46 18.06 -17.28
C GLN A 30 -21.23 17.36 -17.87
N GLN A 31 -21.34 16.83 -19.09
CA GLN A 31 -20.21 16.21 -19.78
C GLN A 31 -19.07 17.20 -19.97
N ASP A 32 -19.36 18.42 -20.42
CA ASP A 32 -18.36 19.48 -20.64
C ASP A 32 -17.64 19.84 -19.32
N ARG A 33 -18.36 19.91 -18.21
CA ARG A 33 -17.74 20.15 -16.88
C ARG A 33 -16.80 19.02 -16.46
N ILE A 34 -17.19 17.77 -16.68
CA ILE A 34 -16.36 16.62 -16.34
C ILE A 34 -15.11 16.61 -17.23
N PHE A 35 -15.25 16.83 -18.53
CA PHE A 35 -14.11 16.93 -19.42
C PHE A 35 -13.20 18.12 -19.07
N SER A 36 -13.75 19.28 -18.73
CA SER A 36 -12.97 20.42 -18.25
C SER A 36 -12.17 20.09 -16.98
N PHE A 37 -12.78 19.38 -16.01
CA PHE A 37 -12.10 18.94 -14.80
C PHE A 37 -10.90 18.02 -15.11
N PHE A 38 -11.06 17.05 -16.00
CA PHE A 38 -9.96 16.17 -16.40
C PHE A 38 -8.90 16.92 -17.21
N SER A 39 -9.28 17.88 -18.04
CA SER A 39 -8.36 18.77 -18.76
C SER A 39 -7.53 19.63 -17.81
N ASP A 40 -8.12 20.12 -16.71
CA ASP A 40 -7.39 20.83 -15.65
C ASP A 40 -6.38 19.93 -14.94
N ILE A 41 -6.71 18.67 -14.72
CA ILE A 41 -5.77 17.69 -14.16
C ILE A 41 -4.62 17.45 -15.14
N GLU A 42 -4.92 17.23 -16.41
CA GLU A 42 -3.91 17.02 -17.47
C GLU A 42 -2.97 18.24 -17.60
N SER A 43 -3.51 19.45 -17.45
CA SER A 43 -2.72 20.69 -17.52
C SER A 43 -1.68 20.83 -16.42
N ARG A 44 -1.79 20.10 -15.31
CA ARG A 44 -0.85 20.15 -14.17
C ARG A 44 0.50 19.52 -14.48
N HIS A 45 0.57 18.68 -15.50
CA HIS A 45 1.79 18.02 -15.96
C HIS A 45 2.55 17.36 -14.81
N GLU A 46 1.99 16.30 -14.25
CA GLU A 46 2.63 15.55 -13.17
C GLU A 46 3.73 14.64 -13.71
N GLU A 47 4.91 14.71 -13.10
CA GLU A 47 6.03 13.81 -13.43
C GLU A 47 5.95 12.51 -12.63
N LYS A 48 6.44 11.43 -13.23
CA LYS A 48 6.63 10.12 -12.59
C LYS A 48 8.05 9.65 -12.78
N LEU A 49 8.68 9.30 -11.67
CA LEU A 49 10.06 8.81 -11.66
C LEU A 49 10.10 7.33 -11.29
N TRP A 50 10.91 6.57 -12.00
CA TRP A 50 11.20 5.17 -11.70
C TRP A 50 12.71 4.92 -11.67
N LEU A 51 13.22 4.23 -10.64
CA LEU A 51 14.60 3.79 -10.54
C LEU A 51 14.71 2.30 -10.80
N HIS A 52 15.55 1.95 -11.78
CA HIS A 52 16.01 0.59 -11.99
C HIS A 52 17.35 0.43 -11.27
N LEU A 53 17.40 -0.47 -10.30
CA LEU A 53 18.57 -0.77 -9.48
C LEU A 53 19.29 -1.99 -10.01
N ASP A 54 20.62 -2.02 -9.84
CA ASP A 54 21.46 -3.14 -10.28
C ASP A 54 21.32 -4.41 -9.44
N LYS A 55 20.83 -4.29 -8.18
CA LYS A 55 20.66 -5.42 -7.27
C LYS A 55 19.36 -5.28 -6.45
N PRO A 56 18.78 -6.39 -6.01
CA PRO A 56 17.61 -6.37 -5.12
C PRO A 56 17.98 -6.12 -3.64
N TYR A 57 19.25 -6.35 -3.26
CA TYR A 57 19.79 -6.13 -1.90
C TYR A 57 21.27 -5.74 -1.99
N TYR A 58 21.78 -5.12 -0.93
CA TYR A 58 23.14 -4.57 -0.87
C TYR A 58 23.83 -4.96 0.44
N ALA A 59 25.16 -4.80 0.48
CA ALA A 59 25.94 -4.85 1.71
C ALA A 59 26.44 -3.46 2.10
N ALA A 60 26.70 -3.23 3.39
CA ALA A 60 27.43 -2.06 3.84
C ALA A 60 28.81 -2.04 3.14
N GLY A 61 29.21 -0.89 2.61
CA GLY A 61 30.38 -0.72 1.74
C GLY A 61 30.10 -0.91 0.24
N ASP A 62 28.91 -1.40 -0.14
CA ASP A 62 28.50 -1.51 -1.55
C ASP A 62 28.15 -0.14 -2.15
N THR A 63 27.98 -0.16 -3.46
CA THR A 63 27.48 0.99 -4.23
C THR A 63 26.21 0.58 -4.95
N ILE A 64 25.12 1.29 -4.67
CA ILE A 64 23.88 1.20 -5.43
C ILE A 64 24.10 1.85 -6.78
N ARG A 65 24.01 1.09 -7.87
CA ARG A 65 24.01 1.65 -9.23
C ARG A 65 22.57 1.65 -9.72
N PHE A 66 22.18 2.74 -10.37
CA PHE A 66 20.83 2.87 -10.85
C PHE A 66 20.74 3.67 -12.14
N ARG A 67 19.65 3.41 -12.86
CA ARG A 67 19.17 4.25 -13.94
C ARG A 67 17.76 4.73 -13.59
N ALA A 68 17.53 6.03 -13.74
CA ALA A 68 16.23 6.61 -13.51
C ALA A 68 15.55 6.96 -14.84
N TYR A 69 14.26 6.69 -14.89
CA TYR A 69 13.37 6.98 -16.01
C TYR A 69 12.35 8.00 -15.54
N LEU A 70 12.33 9.15 -16.23
CA LEU A 70 11.37 10.21 -15.99
C LEU A 70 10.34 10.20 -17.10
N SER A 71 9.08 10.17 -16.74
CA SER A 71 7.94 10.17 -17.65
C SER A 71 6.85 11.11 -17.14
N ASP A 72 6.00 11.54 -18.04
CA ASP A 72 4.70 12.11 -17.71
C ASP A 72 3.85 11.04 -16.96
N ALA A 73 3.19 11.43 -15.86
CA ALA A 73 2.50 10.47 -14.98
C ALA A 73 1.24 9.87 -15.61
N MET A 74 0.61 10.57 -16.54
CA MET A 74 -0.64 10.15 -17.18
C MET A 74 -0.38 9.29 -18.41
N THR A 75 0.45 9.78 -19.33
CA THR A 75 0.73 9.15 -20.63
C THR A 75 1.81 8.08 -20.54
N LEU A 76 2.69 8.15 -19.53
CA LEU A 76 3.92 7.38 -19.38
C LEU A 76 4.95 7.62 -20.49
N CYS A 77 4.75 8.65 -21.32
CA CYS A 77 5.74 9.06 -22.30
C CYS A 77 6.98 9.67 -21.61
N PRO A 78 8.17 9.52 -22.19
CA PRO A 78 9.37 10.14 -21.66
C PRO A 78 9.20 11.64 -21.46
N ASP A 79 9.59 12.16 -20.30
CA ASP A 79 9.48 13.55 -19.94
C ASP A 79 10.85 14.23 -19.89
N THR A 80 10.88 15.51 -20.26
CA THR A 80 12.09 16.35 -20.29
C THR A 80 11.97 17.63 -19.48
N LEU A 81 10.87 17.86 -18.77
CA LEU A 81 10.63 19.07 -18.00
C LEU A 81 11.72 19.27 -16.93
N SER A 82 11.95 18.27 -16.10
CA SER A 82 12.99 18.34 -15.07
C SER A 82 14.35 17.85 -15.56
N ASN A 83 15.38 18.68 -15.32
CA ASN A 83 16.77 18.37 -15.66
C ASN A 83 17.57 17.81 -14.48
N PHE A 84 16.98 17.74 -13.30
CA PHE A 84 17.60 17.22 -12.08
C PHE A 84 16.66 16.29 -11.37
N ILE A 85 17.22 15.21 -10.81
CA ILE A 85 16.54 14.34 -9.86
C ILE A 85 17.31 14.35 -8.54
N TYR A 86 16.59 14.05 -7.46
CA TYR A 86 17.13 13.83 -6.14
C TYR A 86 16.95 12.36 -5.78
N VAL A 87 17.97 11.76 -5.21
CA VAL A 87 17.94 10.37 -4.75
C VAL A 87 18.45 10.35 -3.30
N ASP A 88 17.57 9.98 -2.40
CA ASP A 88 17.76 10.03 -0.96
C ASP A 88 17.67 8.63 -0.38
N LEU A 89 18.55 8.31 0.56
CA LEU A 89 18.54 7.09 1.33
C LEU A 89 18.17 7.41 2.78
N PHE A 90 17.10 6.80 3.27
CA PHE A 90 16.63 6.95 4.64
C PHE A 90 16.79 5.66 5.43
N ASP A 91 17.08 5.79 6.72
CA ASP A 91 16.96 4.67 7.64
C ASP A 91 15.48 4.42 8.01
N ARG A 92 15.22 3.34 8.75
CA ARG A 92 13.86 2.97 9.18
C ARG A 92 13.19 4.01 10.11
N ARG A 93 13.94 4.95 10.66
CA ARG A 93 13.44 6.08 11.47
C ARG A 93 13.16 7.33 10.64
N ASN A 94 13.16 7.21 9.31
CA ASN A 94 13.09 8.35 8.38
C ASN A 94 14.23 9.36 8.52
N LYS A 95 15.38 8.95 9.10
CA LYS A 95 16.56 9.79 9.11
C LYS A 95 17.27 9.72 7.77
N LEU A 96 17.55 10.87 7.18
CA LEU A 96 18.33 10.97 5.95
C LEU A 96 19.78 10.50 6.21
N ILE A 97 20.19 9.48 5.47
CA ILE A 97 21.55 8.89 5.55
C ILE A 97 22.45 9.46 4.45
N SER A 98 21.91 9.57 3.25
CA SER A 98 22.63 10.07 2.08
C SER A 98 21.67 10.71 1.10
N SER A 99 22.11 11.77 0.42
CA SER A 99 21.36 12.47 -0.60
C SER A 99 22.24 12.76 -1.79
N LYS A 100 21.71 12.64 -3.00
CA LYS A 100 22.42 12.94 -4.22
C LYS A 100 21.52 13.66 -5.22
N LYS A 101 21.97 14.80 -5.70
CA LYS A 101 21.37 15.55 -6.82
C LYS A 101 22.06 15.14 -8.11
N ILE A 102 21.30 14.74 -9.12
CA ILE A 102 21.80 14.19 -10.38
C ILE A 102 21.26 15.01 -11.52
N LYS A 103 22.15 15.50 -12.38
CA LYS A 103 21.81 16.21 -13.60
C LYS A 103 21.57 15.20 -14.74
N ARG A 104 20.59 15.48 -15.59
CA ARG A 104 20.37 14.74 -16.83
C ARG A 104 21.59 14.90 -17.76
N ASP A 105 22.03 13.82 -18.34
CA ASP A 105 23.03 13.80 -19.40
C ASP A 105 22.43 13.30 -20.73
N SER A 106 23.28 13.02 -21.73
CA SER A 106 22.84 12.57 -23.05
C SER A 106 22.14 11.21 -23.07
N VAL A 107 22.33 10.39 -22.03
CA VAL A 107 21.69 9.06 -21.86
C VAL A 107 20.60 9.04 -20.80
N GLY A 108 20.27 10.20 -20.22
CA GLY A 108 19.24 10.38 -19.19
C GLY A 108 19.82 10.53 -17.79
N PHE A 109 19.28 9.82 -16.79
CA PHE A 109 19.76 9.86 -15.42
C PHE A 109 20.37 8.50 -15.04
N ALA A 110 21.69 8.39 -15.11
CA ALA A 110 22.41 7.22 -14.63
C ALA A 110 23.45 7.66 -13.59
N ASN A 111 23.45 7.01 -12.43
CA ASN A 111 24.38 7.36 -11.36
C ASN A 111 24.50 6.24 -10.34
N ASN A 112 25.17 6.53 -9.23
CA ASN A 112 25.39 5.61 -8.13
C ASN A 112 25.28 6.32 -6.78
N LEU A 113 25.00 5.56 -5.73
CA LEU A 113 25.00 6.01 -4.34
C LEU A 113 25.84 5.05 -3.50
N TYR A 114 26.89 5.55 -2.86
CA TYR A 114 27.72 4.74 -1.98
C TYR A 114 27.02 4.50 -0.64
N ILE A 115 27.01 3.25 -0.20
CA ILE A 115 26.52 2.81 1.11
C ILE A 115 27.71 2.77 2.05
N SER A 116 27.70 3.60 3.09
CA SER A 116 28.77 3.58 4.09
C SER A 116 28.93 2.17 4.71
N ASP A 117 30.16 1.74 4.88
CA ASP A 117 30.51 0.50 5.57
C ASP A 117 30.16 0.51 7.08
N THR A 118 29.92 1.71 7.63
CA THR A 118 29.46 1.89 9.02
C THR A 118 27.98 1.69 9.22
N LEU A 119 27.17 1.59 8.14
CA LEU A 119 25.72 1.38 8.26
C LEU A 119 25.40 0.05 8.92
N SER A 120 24.40 0.05 9.77
CA SER A 120 23.87 -1.15 10.39
C SER A 120 23.14 -2.02 9.34
N ALA A 121 23.15 -3.32 9.52
CA ALA A 121 22.28 -4.19 8.74
C ALA A 121 20.80 -3.87 9.06
N GLY A 122 19.96 -3.82 8.03
CA GLY A 122 18.55 -3.51 8.20
C GLY A 122 17.88 -3.09 6.90
N GLU A 123 16.63 -2.68 7.03
CA GLU A 123 15.82 -2.12 5.94
C GLU A 123 16.03 -0.61 5.85
N TYR A 124 16.17 -0.12 4.63
CA TYR A 124 16.34 1.28 4.29
C TYR A 124 15.37 1.65 3.18
N THR A 125 14.95 2.90 3.13
CA THR A 125 14.08 3.41 2.07
C THR A 125 14.89 4.27 1.11
N LEU A 126 14.94 3.84 -0.16
CA LEU A 126 15.44 4.65 -1.26
C LEU A 126 14.28 5.44 -1.84
N GLN A 127 14.38 6.77 -1.83
CA GLN A 127 13.39 7.68 -2.37
C GLN A 127 13.99 8.48 -3.52
N ALA A 128 13.20 8.73 -4.58
CA ALA A 128 13.64 9.59 -5.66
C ALA A 128 12.51 10.47 -6.18
N TYR A 129 12.84 11.71 -6.53
CA TYR A 129 11.89 12.73 -6.97
C TYR A 129 12.59 13.84 -7.78
N THR A 130 11.81 14.64 -8.48
CA THR A 130 12.27 15.87 -9.12
C THR A 130 11.89 17.07 -8.28
N GLY A 131 12.48 18.24 -8.58
CA GLY A 131 12.05 19.50 -7.94
C GLY A 131 10.60 19.87 -8.25
N TRP A 132 10.10 19.48 -9.43
CA TRP A 132 8.71 19.68 -9.83
C TRP A 132 7.72 18.83 -9.01
N MET A 133 8.07 17.59 -8.74
CA MET A 133 7.24 16.66 -7.94
C MET A 133 7.00 17.17 -6.50
N LEU A 134 7.82 18.09 -5.98
CA LEU A 134 7.61 18.70 -4.66
C LEU A 134 6.34 19.58 -4.58
N ASN A 135 5.74 19.94 -5.71
CA ASN A 135 4.47 20.67 -5.76
C ASN A 135 3.25 19.74 -5.55
N PHE A 136 3.44 18.43 -5.51
CA PHE A 136 2.40 17.41 -5.41
C PHE A 136 2.52 16.61 -4.10
N ASP A 137 1.59 15.68 -3.88
CA ASP A 137 1.64 14.81 -2.71
C ASP A 137 2.91 13.92 -2.75
N PRO A 138 3.66 13.79 -1.63
CA PRO A 138 4.85 12.94 -1.59
C PRO A 138 4.63 11.47 -1.96
N SER A 139 3.39 10.99 -2.02
CA SER A 139 3.06 9.65 -2.50
C SER A 139 3.34 9.44 -4.00
N CYS A 140 3.55 10.52 -4.77
CA CYS A 140 3.99 10.44 -6.18
C CYS A 140 5.48 10.13 -6.31
N PHE A 141 6.29 10.31 -5.26
CA PHE A 141 7.71 10.02 -5.30
C PHE A 141 7.97 8.52 -5.48
N PHE A 142 9.03 8.19 -6.19
CA PHE A 142 9.51 6.82 -6.20
C PHE A 142 10.01 6.45 -4.80
N GLN A 143 9.53 5.32 -4.27
CA GLN A 143 10.00 4.77 -3.01
C GLN A 143 10.21 3.27 -3.16
N LYS A 144 11.34 2.78 -2.66
CA LYS A 144 11.67 1.37 -2.63
C LYS A 144 12.41 1.02 -1.35
N ASN A 145 11.87 0.03 -0.64
CA ASN A 145 12.59 -0.56 0.48
C ASN A 145 13.69 -1.47 -0.06
N ILE A 146 14.89 -1.29 0.45
CA ILE A 146 16.07 -2.10 0.14
C ILE A 146 16.63 -2.69 1.42
N LEU A 147 17.11 -3.92 1.34
CA LEU A 147 17.80 -4.58 2.43
C LEU A 147 19.30 -4.34 2.33
N ILE A 148 19.90 -3.76 3.37
CA ILE A 148 21.35 -3.61 3.50
C ILE A 148 21.82 -4.61 4.54
N GLY A 149 22.63 -5.58 4.10
CA GLY A 149 23.34 -6.54 4.94
C GLY A 149 24.73 -6.03 5.32
N ARG A 150 25.41 -6.77 6.16
CA ARG A 150 26.88 -6.64 6.31
C ARG A 150 27.55 -7.79 5.55
N THR A 151 28.59 -7.47 4.81
CA THR A 151 29.49 -8.49 4.26
C THR A 151 29.98 -9.38 5.38
N ALA A 152 29.71 -10.68 5.23
CA ALA A 152 30.05 -11.77 6.13
C ALA A 152 30.61 -11.32 7.48
N SER A 153 29.74 -10.87 8.39
CA SER A 153 30.15 -10.81 9.78
C SER A 153 30.43 -12.25 10.19
N ASP A 154 31.61 -12.48 10.73
CA ASP A 154 31.96 -13.78 11.33
C ASP A 154 31.03 -14.13 12.51
N ILE A 155 30.00 -13.31 12.75
CA ILE A 155 29.06 -13.41 13.84
C ILE A 155 27.69 -13.84 13.29
N ARG A 156 27.23 -14.99 13.78
CA ARG A 156 25.86 -15.47 13.59
C ARG A 156 25.00 -14.99 14.76
N THR A 157 23.75 -14.73 14.50
CA THR A 157 22.79 -14.33 15.53
C THR A 157 21.53 -15.17 15.43
N ASP A 158 21.04 -15.61 16.59
CA ASP A 158 19.78 -16.31 16.77
C ASP A 158 18.91 -15.56 17.79
N ILE A 159 17.59 -15.48 17.55
CA ILE A 159 16.65 -14.82 18.44
C ILE A 159 15.69 -15.85 19.01
N THR A 160 15.54 -15.82 20.31
CA THR A 160 14.50 -16.60 21.00
C THR A 160 13.81 -15.70 22.03
N TYR A 161 12.65 -16.12 22.49
CA TYR A 161 11.92 -15.40 23.53
C TYR A 161 11.81 -16.32 24.76
N THR A 162 12.17 -15.80 25.94
CA THR A 162 11.91 -16.43 27.23
C THR A 162 10.82 -15.61 27.91
N ASP A 163 9.71 -16.25 28.25
CA ASP A 163 8.53 -15.61 28.79
C ASP A 163 8.07 -14.39 27.95
N LYS A 164 7.00 -13.75 28.36
CA LYS A 164 6.41 -12.65 27.57
C LYS A 164 7.23 -11.37 27.57
N ASP A 165 8.28 -11.26 28.38
CA ASP A 165 8.93 -9.97 28.70
C ASP A 165 10.41 -9.90 28.32
N MET A 166 10.94 -10.91 27.63
CA MET A 166 12.36 -10.93 27.31
C MET A 166 12.64 -11.54 25.93
N MET A 167 13.36 -10.77 25.11
CA MET A 167 13.97 -11.23 23.86
C MET A 167 15.44 -11.58 24.15
N VAL A 168 15.85 -12.77 23.74
CA VAL A 168 17.21 -13.28 23.92
C VAL A 168 17.90 -13.31 22.55
N ILE A 169 18.95 -12.54 22.42
CA ILE A 169 19.77 -12.47 21.20
C ILE A 169 21.06 -13.24 21.49
N ARG A 170 21.28 -14.36 20.81
CA ARG A 170 22.52 -15.13 20.93
C ARG A 170 23.48 -14.79 19.81
N PHE A 171 24.72 -14.57 20.17
CA PHE A 171 25.82 -14.31 19.25
C PHE A 171 26.77 -15.51 19.25
N SER A 172 27.11 -15.99 18.07
CA SER A 172 28.11 -17.04 17.86
C SER A 172 29.06 -16.68 16.73
N ASP A 173 30.21 -17.31 16.71
CA ASP A 173 31.16 -17.19 15.60
C ASP A 173 30.72 -18.03 14.38
N LYS A 174 31.54 -18.07 13.33
CA LYS A 174 31.30 -18.86 12.11
C LYS A 174 31.14 -20.36 12.38
N SER A 175 31.85 -20.88 13.39
CA SER A 175 31.83 -22.29 13.78
C SER A 175 30.58 -22.64 14.60
N GLY A 176 29.82 -21.64 15.05
CA GLY A 176 28.69 -21.78 15.95
C GLY A 176 29.07 -21.72 17.43
N SER A 177 30.34 -21.43 17.76
CA SER A 177 30.77 -21.26 19.16
C SER A 177 30.23 -19.97 19.76
N PRO A 178 29.65 -20.02 20.97
CA PRO A 178 29.10 -18.83 21.63
C PRO A 178 30.15 -17.74 21.86
N LEU A 179 29.81 -16.49 21.58
CA LEU A 179 30.64 -15.33 21.91
C LEU A 179 30.42 -14.93 23.36
N PHE A 180 31.05 -15.66 24.29
CA PHE A 180 30.93 -15.48 25.74
C PHE A 180 31.78 -14.31 26.24
N GLY A 181 31.26 -13.60 27.24
CA GLY A 181 32.00 -12.57 28.01
C GLY A 181 32.30 -11.28 27.25
N ASN A 182 31.75 -11.10 26.06
CA ASN A 182 31.90 -9.86 25.29
C ASN A 182 30.96 -8.80 25.81
N GLU A 183 31.42 -7.55 25.87
CA GLU A 183 30.58 -6.40 26.24
C GLU A 183 29.48 -6.17 25.22
N ALA A 184 28.21 -6.28 25.65
CA ALA A 184 27.06 -6.10 24.81
C ALA A 184 26.09 -5.06 25.40
N SER A 185 25.51 -4.24 24.56
CA SER A 185 24.47 -3.28 24.94
C SER A 185 23.31 -3.27 23.97
N TYR A 186 22.15 -2.83 24.44
CA TYR A 186 20.98 -2.61 23.61
C TYR A 186 20.26 -1.32 23.99
N GLU A 187 19.57 -0.76 23.01
CA GLU A 187 18.58 0.31 23.16
C GLU A 187 17.34 -0.11 22.38
N LEU A 188 16.20 -0.26 23.07
CA LEU A 188 14.91 -0.61 22.48
C LEU A 188 14.09 0.66 22.26
N PHE A 189 13.54 0.82 21.07
CA PHE A 189 12.75 1.97 20.67
C PHE A 189 11.37 1.52 20.17
N ASP A 190 10.36 2.38 20.34
CA ASP A 190 9.08 2.23 19.65
C ASP A 190 9.20 2.61 18.17
N ARG A 191 8.11 2.43 17.41
CA ARG A 191 8.06 2.79 15.98
C ARG A 191 8.30 4.29 15.69
N ASN A 192 8.12 5.16 16.68
CA ASN A 192 8.31 6.61 16.57
C ASN A 192 9.72 7.05 17.00
N GLY A 193 10.59 6.11 17.43
CA GLY A 193 11.95 6.37 17.90
C GLY A 193 12.04 6.79 19.37
N LYS A 194 10.96 6.67 20.17
CA LYS A 194 11.01 6.87 21.60
C LYS A 194 11.66 5.65 22.26
N GLN A 195 12.67 5.88 23.09
CA GLN A 195 13.34 4.81 23.83
C GLN A 195 12.41 4.20 24.89
N LEU A 196 12.25 2.88 24.83
CA LEU A 196 11.41 2.07 25.72
C LEU A 196 12.23 1.44 26.83
N SER A 197 13.39 0.88 26.51
CA SER A 197 14.33 0.30 27.47
C SER A 197 15.75 0.35 26.95
N SER A 198 16.73 0.16 27.81
CA SER A 198 18.14 -0.01 27.45
C SER A 198 18.86 -0.87 28.49
N GLY A 199 19.97 -1.48 28.09
CA GLY A 199 20.81 -2.25 29.01
C GLY A 199 22.19 -2.51 28.45
N GLN A 200 23.12 -2.79 29.37
CA GLN A 200 24.50 -3.17 29.06
C GLN A 200 24.91 -4.31 29.98
N GLN A 201 25.45 -5.37 29.40
CA GLN A 201 25.89 -6.55 30.15
C GLN A 201 26.89 -7.36 29.33
N PRO A 202 27.78 -8.13 29.94
CA PRO A 202 28.57 -9.12 29.20
C PRO A 202 27.65 -10.24 28.67
N THR A 203 27.95 -10.75 27.48
CA THR A 203 27.22 -11.91 26.95
C THR A 203 27.39 -13.13 27.86
N SER A 204 26.28 -13.87 28.03
CA SER A 204 26.25 -15.08 28.87
C SER A 204 27.14 -16.22 28.32
N PRO A 205 27.35 -17.33 29.06
CA PRO A 205 28.09 -18.49 28.54
C PRO A 205 27.53 -19.05 27.22
N SER A 206 26.24 -18.87 26.94
CA SER A 206 25.62 -19.21 25.65
C SER A 206 25.70 -18.11 24.60
N GLY A 207 26.50 -17.05 24.83
CA GLY A 207 26.61 -15.89 23.94
C GLY A 207 25.39 -14.96 23.94
N ALA A 208 24.52 -15.04 24.95
CA ALA A 208 23.24 -14.36 24.94
C ALA A 208 23.32 -12.94 25.53
N LEU A 209 22.63 -12.02 24.89
CA LEU A 209 22.22 -10.69 25.36
C LEU A 209 20.72 -10.75 25.66
N PHE A 210 20.31 -10.30 26.84
CA PHE A 210 18.93 -10.27 27.28
C PHE A 210 18.36 -8.87 27.10
N VAL A 211 17.30 -8.75 26.31
CA VAL A 211 16.61 -7.48 26.01
C VAL A 211 15.26 -7.50 26.72
N THR A 212 15.07 -6.61 27.68
CA THR A 212 13.80 -6.48 28.39
C THR A 212 12.79 -5.77 27.49
N LEU A 213 11.65 -6.44 27.31
CA LEU A 213 10.53 -5.94 26.51
C LEU A 213 9.46 -5.34 27.45
N PRO A 214 8.83 -4.21 27.09
CA PRO A 214 7.71 -3.66 27.87
C PRO A 214 6.49 -4.60 27.82
N THR A 215 5.65 -4.56 28.84
CA THR A 215 4.49 -5.47 29.00
C THR A 215 3.26 -5.06 28.18
N ASP A 216 3.27 -3.89 27.59
CA ASP A 216 2.16 -3.32 26.84
C ASP A 216 2.28 -3.50 25.31
N SER A 217 1.27 -3.01 24.57
CA SER A 217 1.17 -3.12 23.10
C SER A 217 2.18 -2.27 22.32
N THR A 218 3.17 -1.64 22.98
CA THR A 218 4.14 -0.72 22.36
C THR A 218 5.16 -1.41 21.46
N LEU A 219 5.16 -2.75 21.42
CA LEU A 219 6.08 -3.54 20.59
C LEU A 219 5.75 -3.56 19.09
N ASN A 220 4.58 -3.11 18.69
CA ASN A 220 4.24 -3.09 17.27
C ASN A 220 5.10 -2.07 16.51
N GLY A 221 6.01 -2.59 15.65
CA GLY A 221 7.00 -1.77 14.95
C GLY A 221 8.18 -1.29 15.80
N ALA A 222 8.33 -1.80 17.03
CA ALA A 222 9.49 -1.56 17.88
C ALA A 222 10.76 -2.19 17.28
N TYR A 223 11.92 -1.65 17.62
CA TYR A 223 13.21 -2.18 17.20
C TYR A 223 14.25 -2.02 18.30
N ALA A 224 15.17 -2.99 18.42
CA ALA A 224 16.30 -2.97 19.33
C ALA A 224 17.59 -2.76 18.55
N GLU A 225 18.31 -1.66 18.84
CA GLU A 225 19.68 -1.45 18.37
C GLU A 225 20.65 -2.12 19.34
N THR A 226 21.49 -3.01 18.85
CA THR A 226 22.46 -3.73 19.66
C THR A 226 23.88 -3.43 19.26
N ARG A 227 24.78 -3.43 20.24
CA ARG A 227 26.21 -3.28 20.05
C ARG A 227 26.91 -4.40 20.82
N LEU A 228 27.80 -5.11 20.13
CA LEU A 228 28.67 -6.15 20.70
C LEU A 228 30.11 -5.76 20.44
N LYS A 229 30.91 -5.58 21.48
CA LYS A 229 32.33 -5.28 21.40
C LYS A 229 33.13 -6.56 21.58
N LEU A 230 33.79 -7.00 20.54
CA LEU A 230 34.63 -8.19 20.57
C LEU A 230 35.96 -7.93 21.31
N GLY A 231 36.59 -8.98 21.82
CA GLY A 231 37.88 -8.91 22.51
C GLY A 231 39.02 -8.28 21.70
N ASN A 232 38.94 -8.30 20.35
CA ASN A 232 39.88 -7.62 19.45
C ASN A 232 39.55 -6.13 19.22
N GLY A 233 38.56 -5.56 19.93
CA GLY A 233 38.10 -4.18 19.79
C GLY A 233 37.11 -3.91 18.69
N THR A 234 36.78 -4.90 17.83
CA THR A 234 35.79 -4.76 16.76
C THR A 234 34.39 -4.56 17.37
N LEU A 235 33.67 -3.54 16.88
CA LEU A 235 32.32 -3.25 17.29
C LEU A 235 31.33 -3.79 16.25
N TYR A 236 30.55 -4.79 16.65
CA TYR A 236 29.44 -5.31 15.87
C TYR A 236 28.15 -4.61 16.25
N LYS A 237 27.43 -4.06 15.26
CA LYS A 237 26.13 -3.38 15.45
C LYS A 237 25.07 -4.07 14.61
N ARG A 238 23.89 -4.32 15.18
CA ARG A 238 22.76 -4.87 14.47
C ARG A 238 21.45 -4.39 15.08
N THR A 239 20.43 -4.21 14.24
CA THR A 239 19.07 -3.91 14.65
C THR A 239 18.24 -5.18 14.58
N PHE A 240 17.46 -5.44 15.62
CA PHE A 240 16.54 -6.56 15.74
C PHE A 240 15.12 -6.02 15.94
N PHE A 241 14.14 -6.75 15.42
CA PHE A 241 12.74 -6.39 15.54
C PHE A 241 12.05 -7.43 16.41
N PRO A 242 11.58 -7.04 17.62
CA PRO A 242 10.79 -7.92 18.45
C PRO A 242 9.52 -8.36 17.73
N GLU A 243 9.17 -9.64 17.85
CA GLU A 243 7.88 -10.13 17.38
C GLU A 243 6.74 -9.54 18.21
N PRO A 244 5.59 -9.24 17.60
CA PRO A 244 4.40 -8.84 18.35
C PRO A 244 4.02 -9.95 19.36
N ARG A 245 3.71 -9.58 20.59
CA ARG A 245 3.46 -10.52 21.70
C ARG A 245 2.21 -11.35 21.57
N THR A 246 1.24 -10.83 20.87
CA THR A 246 -0.02 -11.52 20.56
C THR A 246 -0.10 -11.75 19.09
N ALA A 247 -0.12 -13.00 18.69
CA ALA A 247 -0.57 -13.35 17.38
C ALA A 247 -1.98 -12.74 17.23
N SER A 248 -2.13 -11.83 16.29
CA SER A 248 -3.42 -11.22 15.95
C SER A 248 -3.49 -11.06 14.43
N PHE A 249 -4.69 -10.97 13.94
CA PHE A 249 -4.91 -10.65 12.53
C PHE A 249 -6.02 -9.61 12.43
N ASP A 250 -5.97 -8.82 11.37
CA ASP A 250 -7.02 -7.90 10.97
C ASP A 250 -7.68 -8.40 9.68
N ILE A 251 -8.97 -8.15 9.53
CA ILE A 251 -9.71 -8.48 8.33
C ILE A 251 -10.58 -7.30 7.92
N GLN A 252 -10.52 -6.95 6.63
CA GLN A 252 -11.33 -5.90 6.03
C GLN A 252 -12.25 -6.49 4.98
N PHE A 253 -13.51 -6.02 4.96
CA PHE A 253 -14.51 -6.40 3.98
C PHE A 253 -14.76 -5.25 3.01
N LEU A 254 -14.72 -5.56 1.72
CA LEU A 254 -14.72 -4.60 0.62
C LEU A 254 -15.82 -4.99 -0.38
N PRO A 255 -17.05 -4.46 -0.23
CA PRO A 255 -18.10 -4.68 -1.20
C PRO A 255 -17.71 -4.18 -2.59
N GLU A 256 -18.05 -4.93 -3.64
CA GLU A 256 -17.85 -4.50 -5.00
C GLU A 256 -18.63 -3.21 -5.27
N GLY A 257 -17.95 -2.17 -5.79
CA GLY A 257 -18.52 -0.84 -5.96
C GLY A 257 -18.56 0.01 -4.68
N GLY A 258 -18.01 -0.49 -3.57
CA GLY A 258 -17.81 0.27 -2.33
C GLY A 258 -18.99 0.30 -1.35
N ASN A 259 -20.22 0.07 -1.82
CA ASN A 259 -21.43 0.13 -0.99
C ASN A 259 -22.16 -1.21 -0.95
N LEU A 260 -22.72 -1.58 0.21
CA LEU A 260 -23.73 -2.62 0.30
C LEU A 260 -25.10 -1.99 0.05
N VAL A 261 -25.80 -2.46 -0.99
CA VAL A 261 -27.16 -2.03 -1.33
C VAL A 261 -28.13 -3.18 -1.11
N PRO A 262 -29.35 -2.93 -0.59
CA PRO A 262 -30.27 -4.00 -0.23
C PRO A 262 -30.89 -4.68 -1.46
N GLY A 263 -31.34 -5.92 -1.26
CA GLY A 263 -32.17 -6.67 -2.20
C GLY A 263 -31.48 -7.26 -3.42
N THR A 264 -30.18 -7.04 -3.61
CA THR A 264 -29.46 -7.54 -4.78
C THR A 264 -28.20 -8.31 -4.35
N PRO A 265 -27.92 -9.49 -4.96
CA PRO A 265 -26.69 -10.22 -4.71
C PRO A 265 -25.46 -9.39 -5.10
N GLN A 266 -24.52 -9.27 -4.19
CA GLN A 266 -23.26 -8.53 -4.36
C GLN A 266 -22.07 -9.38 -3.97
N ILE A 267 -20.96 -9.22 -4.68
CA ILE A 267 -19.67 -9.78 -4.30
C ILE A 267 -19.06 -8.89 -3.21
N VAL A 268 -18.64 -9.51 -2.12
CA VAL A 268 -17.84 -8.88 -1.08
C VAL A 268 -16.48 -9.54 -1.04
N ALA A 269 -15.45 -8.78 -1.36
CA ALA A 269 -14.07 -9.20 -1.21
C ALA A 269 -13.60 -8.97 0.22
N PHE A 270 -12.60 -9.73 0.66
CA PHE A 270 -11.93 -9.47 1.93
C PHE A 270 -10.41 -9.60 1.81
N LYS A 271 -9.72 -8.97 2.73
CA LYS A 271 -8.27 -9.09 2.93
C LYS A 271 -7.98 -9.27 4.42
N ALA A 272 -7.29 -10.34 4.76
CA ALA A 272 -6.83 -10.63 6.12
C ALA A 272 -5.30 -10.56 6.19
N VAL A 273 -4.78 -9.91 7.24
CA VAL A 273 -3.36 -9.66 7.43
C VAL A 273 -3.00 -9.91 8.90
N GLN A 274 -1.95 -10.67 9.14
CA GLN A 274 -1.40 -10.90 10.48
C GLN A 274 -0.71 -9.65 11.02
N SER A 275 -0.52 -9.58 12.33
CA SER A 275 0.17 -8.47 13.00
C SER A 275 1.61 -8.22 12.52
N ASN A 276 2.26 -9.23 11.94
CA ASN A 276 3.59 -9.14 11.33
C ASN A 276 3.58 -8.62 9.87
N GLY A 277 2.39 -8.33 9.31
CA GLY A 277 2.21 -7.83 7.95
C GLY A 277 2.09 -8.92 6.88
N TYR A 278 2.25 -10.21 7.22
CA TYR A 278 2.04 -11.32 6.30
C TYR A 278 0.54 -11.62 6.10
N PRO A 279 0.16 -12.25 4.98
CA PRO A 279 -1.20 -12.73 4.78
C PRO A 279 -1.66 -13.66 5.90
N ALA A 280 -2.92 -13.53 6.31
CA ALA A 280 -3.56 -14.46 7.23
C ALA A 280 -4.50 -15.38 6.44
N GLU A 281 -4.24 -16.68 6.47
CA GLU A 281 -5.17 -17.67 5.92
C GLU A 281 -6.36 -17.81 6.87
N VAL A 282 -7.53 -17.42 6.40
CA VAL A 282 -8.73 -17.31 7.24
C VAL A 282 -9.92 -18.08 6.65
N ARG A 283 -10.80 -18.51 7.54
CA ARG A 283 -12.14 -19.00 7.21
C ARG A 283 -13.15 -18.38 8.16
N GLY A 284 -14.40 -18.25 7.72
CA GLY A 284 -15.42 -17.66 8.57
C GLY A 284 -16.83 -17.77 8.05
N ALA A 285 -17.74 -17.19 8.81
CA ALA A 285 -19.15 -17.09 8.49
C ALA A 285 -19.64 -15.66 8.70
N ILE A 286 -20.56 -15.24 7.84
CA ILE A 286 -21.30 -13.98 7.97
C ILE A 286 -22.61 -14.29 8.68
N LEU A 287 -22.83 -13.56 9.75
CA LEU A 287 -24.04 -13.67 10.58
C LEU A 287 -24.88 -12.43 10.44
N ASN A 288 -26.20 -12.59 10.40
CA ASN A 288 -27.19 -11.51 10.49
C ASN A 288 -27.39 -11.07 11.95
N SER A 289 -28.28 -10.11 12.20
CA SER A 289 -28.61 -9.61 13.56
C SER A 289 -29.23 -10.69 14.45
N ALA A 290 -29.94 -11.66 13.88
CA ALA A 290 -30.49 -12.81 14.61
C ALA A 290 -29.46 -13.88 14.97
N GLY A 291 -28.24 -13.80 14.41
CA GLY A 291 -27.18 -14.77 14.60
C GLY A 291 -27.18 -15.93 13.60
N ASP A 292 -28.05 -15.90 12.59
CA ASP A 292 -28.09 -16.90 11.55
C ASP A 292 -26.95 -16.73 10.56
N THR A 293 -26.37 -17.84 10.10
CA THR A 293 -25.34 -17.82 9.05
C THR A 293 -25.96 -17.57 7.69
N VAL A 294 -25.60 -16.44 7.05
CA VAL A 294 -26.08 -16.05 5.71
C VAL A 294 -25.07 -16.30 4.60
N ALA A 295 -23.78 -16.36 4.94
CA ALA A 295 -22.71 -16.70 3.99
C ALA A 295 -21.53 -17.34 4.71
N ARG A 296 -20.67 -18.04 3.96
CA ARG A 296 -19.39 -18.58 4.45
C ARG A 296 -18.28 -18.14 3.50
N PHE A 297 -17.07 -18.01 4.03
CA PHE A 297 -15.91 -17.59 3.24
C PHE A 297 -14.62 -18.28 3.72
N SER A 298 -13.64 -18.35 2.83
CA SER A 298 -12.27 -18.81 3.12
C SER A 298 -11.29 -18.10 2.21
N SER A 299 -10.05 -17.92 2.66
CA SER A 299 -8.97 -17.40 1.83
C SER A 299 -8.73 -18.28 0.60
N GLU A 300 -8.54 -17.64 -0.54
CA GLU A 300 -8.21 -18.26 -1.82
C GLU A 300 -6.76 -18.00 -2.22
N HIS A 301 -6.25 -16.82 -1.89
CA HIS A 301 -4.89 -16.41 -2.21
C HIS A 301 -4.41 -15.29 -1.27
N ASP A 302 -3.27 -15.49 -0.60
CA ASP A 302 -2.60 -14.48 0.23
C ASP A 302 -3.53 -13.75 1.21
N GLY A 303 -4.38 -14.49 1.93
CA GLY A 303 -5.34 -13.92 2.88
C GLY A 303 -6.49 -13.15 2.23
N MET A 304 -6.67 -13.27 0.93
CA MET A 304 -7.78 -12.69 0.17
C MET A 304 -8.78 -13.75 -0.25
N GLY A 305 -10.01 -13.34 -0.42
CA GLY A 305 -11.09 -14.16 -1.00
C GLY A 305 -12.32 -13.31 -1.24
N ILE A 306 -13.36 -13.97 -1.72
CA ILE A 306 -14.65 -13.36 -2.00
C ILE A 306 -15.80 -14.22 -1.47
N PHE A 307 -16.94 -13.60 -1.25
CA PHE A 307 -18.21 -14.30 -1.01
C PHE A 307 -19.37 -13.50 -1.57
N LEU A 308 -20.49 -14.18 -1.79
CA LEU A 308 -21.72 -13.56 -2.23
C LEU A 308 -22.61 -13.24 -1.03
N LEU A 309 -23.14 -12.02 -0.97
CA LEU A 309 -24.11 -11.57 0.03
C LEU A 309 -25.29 -10.90 -0.66
N THR A 310 -26.50 -11.20 -0.22
CA THR A 310 -27.71 -10.45 -0.57
C THR A 310 -28.16 -9.66 0.64
N PRO A 311 -27.74 -8.39 0.78
CA PRO A 311 -28.10 -7.58 1.94
C PRO A 311 -29.60 -7.36 2.02
N GLN A 312 -30.17 -7.39 3.23
CA GLN A 312 -31.56 -7.06 3.47
C GLN A 312 -31.68 -5.65 4.07
N SER A 313 -32.73 -4.92 3.71
CA SER A 313 -33.01 -3.59 4.30
C SER A 313 -33.00 -3.62 5.81
N ALA A 314 -32.42 -2.59 6.43
CA ALA A 314 -32.31 -2.41 7.89
C ALA A 314 -31.60 -3.55 8.65
N GLU A 315 -30.88 -4.44 7.95
CA GLU A 315 -30.13 -5.53 8.56
C GLU A 315 -28.68 -5.11 8.87
N THR A 316 -28.08 -5.76 9.85
CA THR A 316 -26.67 -5.61 10.20
C THR A 316 -25.96 -6.97 10.11
N TYR A 317 -24.76 -6.95 9.60
CA TYR A 317 -23.98 -8.17 9.43
C TYR A 317 -22.64 -8.10 10.17
N ARG A 318 -22.23 -9.24 10.70
CA ARG A 318 -20.89 -9.40 11.28
C ARG A 318 -20.25 -10.68 10.79
N ALA A 319 -18.96 -10.64 10.59
CA ALA A 319 -18.15 -11.81 10.30
C ALA A 319 -17.60 -12.41 11.60
N VAL A 320 -17.68 -13.72 11.74
CA VAL A 320 -16.89 -14.48 12.71
C VAL A 320 -15.80 -15.20 11.93
N THR A 321 -14.55 -14.77 12.12
CA THR A 321 -13.40 -15.18 11.33
C THR A 321 -12.41 -15.93 12.20
N PHE A 322 -11.86 -17.02 11.68
CA PHE A 322 -10.87 -17.88 12.33
C PHE A 322 -9.58 -17.88 11.51
N CYS A 323 -8.46 -17.75 12.22
CA CYS A 323 -7.11 -17.96 11.71
C CYS A 323 -6.39 -18.88 12.71
N ASP A 324 -6.15 -20.13 12.37
CA ASP A 324 -5.68 -21.19 13.29
C ASP A 324 -6.54 -21.28 14.56
N THR A 325 -5.94 -20.95 15.71
CA THR A 325 -6.61 -20.94 17.03
C THR A 325 -7.23 -19.57 17.39
N LEU A 326 -6.98 -18.55 16.59
CA LEU A 326 -7.46 -17.19 16.82
C LEU A 326 -8.85 -16.99 16.21
N SER A 327 -9.68 -16.20 16.87
CA SER A 327 -10.97 -15.78 16.31
C SER A 327 -11.22 -14.30 16.54
N VAL A 328 -11.78 -13.64 15.52
CA VAL A 328 -12.15 -12.22 15.56
C VAL A 328 -13.57 -12.07 15.05
N SER A 329 -14.34 -11.18 15.70
CA SER A 329 -15.65 -10.76 15.22
C SER A 329 -15.55 -9.34 14.67
N THR A 330 -15.84 -9.16 13.38
CA THR A 330 -15.70 -7.89 12.65
C THR A 330 -17.03 -7.51 12.03
N PRO A 331 -17.55 -6.28 12.23
CA PRO A 331 -18.73 -5.83 11.54
C PRO A 331 -18.47 -5.67 10.04
N LEU A 332 -19.44 -6.00 9.21
CA LEU A 332 -19.42 -5.64 7.80
C LEU A 332 -19.72 -4.15 7.60
N PRO A 333 -19.37 -3.57 6.44
CA PRO A 333 -19.84 -2.24 6.09
C PRO A 333 -21.36 -2.11 6.19
N SER A 334 -21.81 -0.93 6.59
CA SER A 334 -23.26 -0.65 6.73
C SER A 334 -23.97 -0.74 5.39
N ILE A 335 -25.24 -1.13 5.44
CA ILE A 335 -26.12 -1.10 4.27
C ILE A 335 -26.62 0.32 4.07
N HIS A 336 -26.62 0.77 2.83
CA HIS A 336 -27.04 2.10 2.44
C HIS A 336 -28.24 2.02 1.50
N GLU A 337 -29.44 2.30 2.01
CA GLU A 337 -30.72 2.22 1.29
C GLU A 337 -30.77 3.07 0.01
N ASN A 338 -30.16 4.25 0.07
CA ASN A 338 -30.17 5.25 -1.01
C ASN A 338 -28.83 5.32 -1.77
N ALA A 339 -27.97 4.31 -1.63
CA ALA A 339 -26.71 4.26 -2.36
C ALA A 339 -26.84 3.40 -3.63
N CYS A 340 -25.83 3.50 -4.47
CA CYS A 340 -25.60 2.60 -5.59
C CYS A 340 -24.23 1.94 -5.52
N ALA A 341 -24.09 0.81 -6.20
CA ALA A 341 -22.85 0.07 -6.35
C ALA A 341 -22.62 -0.30 -7.80
N LEU A 342 -21.41 -0.10 -8.29
CA LEU A 342 -21.00 -0.43 -9.64
C LEU A 342 -20.36 -1.81 -9.67
N THR A 343 -20.95 -2.72 -10.44
CA THR A 343 -20.38 -4.03 -10.72
C THR A 343 -19.87 -4.10 -12.16
N VAL A 344 -18.78 -4.81 -12.38
CA VAL A 344 -18.19 -4.94 -13.72
C VAL A 344 -17.74 -6.38 -13.95
N THR A 345 -18.20 -6.95 -15.05
CA THR A 345 -17.76 -8.26 -15.53
C THR A 345 -16.94 -8.07 -16.80
N GLN A 346 -15.73 -8.63 -16.81
CA GLN A 346 -14.82 -8.57 -17.96
C GLN A 346 -14.97 -9.82 -18.83
N SER A 347 -15.07 -9.61 -20.12
CA SER A 347 -14.91 -10.61 -21.18
C SER A 347 -13.78 -10.15 -22.11
N GLU A 348 -13.31 -11.00 -23.05
CA GLU A 348 -12.09 -10.75 -23.85
C GLU A 348 -11.92 -9.30 -24.33
N ASN A 349 -12.93 -8.72 -25.00
CA ASN A 349 -12.85 -7.38 -25.60
C ASN A 349 -13.92 -6.42 -25.07
N ASN A 350 -14.62 -6.78 -23.99
CA ASN A 350 -15.72 -5.98 -23.47
C ASN A 350 -15.75 -6.00 -21.94
N LEU A 351 -16.19 -4.89 -21.35
CA LEU A 351 -16.62 -4.80 -19.98
C LEU A 351 -18.14 -4.61 -19.96
N ARG A 352 -18.85 -5.50 -19.31
CA ARG A 352 -20.25 -5.26 -18.96
C ARG A 352 -20.30 -4.62 -17.60
N TYR A 353 -20.87 -3.43 -17.52
CA TYR A 353 -21.13 -2.77 -16.24
C TYR A 353 -22.61 -2.86 -15.87
N ARG A 354 -22.90 -2.87 -14.58
CA ARG A 354 -24.24 -2.75 -14.03
C ARG A 354 -24.19 -1.93 -12.74
N VAL A 355 -25.12 -1.00 -12.61
CA VAL A 355 -25.30 -0.21 -11.38
C VAL A 355 -26.46 -0.81 -10.58
N LEU A 356 -26.18 -1.17 -9.33
CA LEU A 356 -27.14 -1.73 -8.38
C LEU A 356 -27.63 -0.62 -7.46
N GLY A 357 -28.84 -0.78 -6.88
CA GLY A 357 -29.42 0.15 -5.90
C GLY A 357 -30.03 1.40 -6.52
N THR A 358 -30.01 2.51 -5.80
CA THR A 358 -30.67 3.76 -6.18
C THR A 358 -29.74 4.63 -7.02
N ILE A 359 -30.04 4.79 -8.30
CA ILE A 359 -29.24 5.62 -9.23
C ILE A 359 -29.82 7.04 -9.21
N PRO A 360 -29.03 8.08 -8.87
CA PRO A 360 -29.49 9.45 -8.97
C PRO A 360 -29.81 9.85 -10.42
N GLU A 361 -30.82 10.68 -10.61
CA GLU A 361 -31.11 11.28 -11.92
C GLU A 361 -29.91 12.05 -12.47
N GLY A 362 -29.66 11.96 -13.77
CA GLY A 362 -28.56 12.61 -14.43
C GLY A 362 -27.17 11.99 -14.09
N SER A 363 -27.15 10.75 -13.59
CA SER A 363 -25.88 10.06 -13.34
C SER A 363 -25.12 9.77 -14.64
N VAL A 364 -23.78 9.87 -14.56
CA VAL A 364 -22.86 9.55 -15.66
C VAL A 364 -21.78 8.58 -15.22
N LEU A 365 -21.43 7.68 -16.12
CA LEU A 365 -20.27 6.80 -15.96
C LEU A 365 -19.07 7.42 -16.66
N VAL A 366 -18.03 7.67 -15.91
CA VAL A 366 -16.74 8.23 -16.38
C VAL A 366 -15.72 7.10 -16.40
N ALA A 367 -15.00 6.96 -17.51
CA ALA A 367 -13.86 6.08 -17.60
C ALA A 367 -12.57 6.87 -17.75
N HIS A 368 -11.61 6.62 -16.88
CA HIS A 368 -10.30 7.27 -16.97
C HIS A 368 -9.15 6.32 -16.60
N THR A 369 -7.97 6.63 -17.09
CA THR A 369 -6.72 5.93 -16.73
C THR A 369 -5.73 6.98 -16.26
N ARG A 370 -5.29 6.92 -15.02
CA ARG A 370 -4.31 7.86 -14.44
C ARG A 370 -4.68 9.34 -14.59
N GLY A 371 -5.98 9.68 -14.62
CA GLY A 371 -6.45 11.05 -14.83
C GLY A 371 -6.77 11.41 -16.29
N LEU A 372 -6.39 10.59 -17.26
CA LEU A 372 -6.78 10.79 -18.67
C LEU A 372 -8.19 10.22 -18.90
N CYS A 373 -9.15 11.10 -19.17
CA CYS A 373 -10.54 10.73 -19.43
C CYS A 373 -10.70 10.13 -20.85
N HIS A 374 -11.32 8.95 -20.91
CA HIS A 374 -11.58 8.25 -22.18
C HIS A 374 -12.98 8.48 -22.70
N PHE A 375 -13.98 8.44 -21.80
CA PHE A 375 -15.36 8.74 -22.16
C PHE A 375 -16.21 9.12 -20.92
N VAL A 376 -17.35 9.74 -21.20
CA VAL A 376 -18.42 10.03 -20.24
C VAL A 376 -19.74 9.58 -20.85
N HIS A 377 -20.39 8.58 -20.23
CA HIS A 377 -21.66 8.04 -20.68
C HIS A 377 -22.77 8.30 -19.66
N SER A 378 -23.97 8.65 -20.15
CA SER A 378 -25.15 8.76 -19.30
C SER A 378 -25.63 7.39 -18.84
N VAL A 379 -25.97 7.28 -17.54
CA VAL A 379 -26.54 6.08 -16.92
C VAL A 379 -27.87 6.45 -16.27
N PRO A 380 -28.96 6.43 -17.02
CA PRO A 380 -30.26 6.75 -16.45
C PRO A 380 -30.81 5.60 -15.59
N PRO A 381 -31.63 5.88 -14.56
CA PRO A 381 -32.16 4.87 -13.65
C PRO A 381 -32.91 3.72 -14.31
N ASN A 382 -33.56 3.97 -15.47
CA ASN A 382 -34.29 2.97 -16.23
C ASN A 382 -33.40 2.10 -17.14
N ASN A 383 -32.10 2.41 -17.27
CA ASN A 383 -31.12 1.63 -18.02
C ASN A 383 -29.79 1.57 -17.25
N PRO A 384 -29.71 0.73 -16.19
CA PRO A 384 -28.59 0.72 -15.24
C PRO A 384 -27.37 -0.09 -15.73
N GLU A 385 -27.40 -0.63 -16.95
CA GLU A 385 -26.34 -1.50 -17.47
C GLU A 385 -25.91 -1.12 -18.87
N GLY A 386 -24.69 -1.54 -19.24
CA GLY A 386 -24.17 -1.32 -20.58
C GLY A 386 -22.89 -2.09 -20.87
N LEU A 387 -22.40 -1.90 -22.07
CA LEU A 387 -21.19 -2.52 -22.60
C LEU A 387 -20.16 -1.46 -22.99
N ILE A 388 -18.91 -1.68 -22.55
CA ILE A 388 -17.76 -0.85 -22.91
C ILE A 388 -16.82 -1.73 -23.74
N LYS A 389 -16.50 -1.30 -24.96
CA LYS A 389 -15.47 -1.94 -25.78
C LYS A 389 -14.09 -1.55 -25.27
N THR A 390 -13.19 -2.52 -25.11
CA THR A 390 -11.86 -2.28 -24.54
C THR A 390 -10.77 -2.07 -25.58
N ASP A 391 -11.05 -2.28 -26.87
CA ASP A 391 -10.05 -2.24 -27.95
C ASP A 391 -9.31 -0.89 -28.07
N SER A 392 -10.00 0.21 -27.79
CA SER A 392 -9.45 1.58 -27.84
C SER A 392 -8.92 2.09 -26.50
N LEU A 393 -9.09 1.33 -25.43
CA LEU A 393 -8.64 1.74 -24.10
C LEU A 393 -7.18 1.31 -23.86
N PRO A 394 -6.37 2.09 -23.13
CA PRO A 394 -4.99 1.72 -22.83
C PRO A 394 -4.92 0.52 -21.88
N GLU A 395 -3.82 -0.22 -21.97
CA GLU A 395 -3.47 -1.25 -21.00
C GLU A 395 -3.24 -0.64 -19.60
N GLY A 396 -3.59 -1.41 -18.57
CA GLY A 396 -3.41 -1.04 -17.16
C GLY A 396 -4.72 -0.91 -16.41
N ILE A 397 -4.72 -0.14 -15.34
CA ILE A 397 -5.89 0.03 -14.47
C ILE A 397 -6.82 1.09 -15.04
N LEU A 398 -7.98 0.65 -15.53
CA LEU A 398 -9.10 1.52 -15.89
C LEU A 398 -9.93 1.81 -14.63
N HIS A 399 -10.19 3.08 -14.38
CA HIS A 399 -11.14 3.53 -13.37
C HIS A 399 -12.49 3.78 -14.03
N LEU A 400 -13.51 3.12 -13.53
CA LEU A 400 -14.90 3.38 -13.86
C LEU A 400 -15.57 4.03 -12.67
N LEU A 401 -16.02 5.26 -12.83
CA LEU A 401 -16.58 6.10 -11.77
C LEU A 401 -18.00 6.50 -12.15
N LEU A 402 -18.99 6.19 -11.32
CA LEU A 402 -20.33 6.76 -11.44
C LEU A 402 -20.41 8.04 -10.63
N ALA A 403 -20.76 9.15 -11.28
CA ALA A 403 -20.99 10.43 -10.64
C ALA A 403 -22.46 10.87 -10.83
N ASP A 404 -22.98 11.63 -9.87
CA ASP A 404 -24.31 12.26 -10.01
C ASP A 404 -24.28 13.49 -10.94
N SER A 405 -25.45 14.13 -11.11
CA SER A 405 -25.59 15.31 -11.94
C SER A 405 -24.74 16.51 -11.52
N SER A 406 -24.28 16.53 -10.27
CA SER A 406 -23.36 17.56 -9.74
C SER A 406 -21.87 17.18 -9.91
N GLY A 407 -21.57 16.01 -10.48
CA GLY A 407 -20.21 15.48 -10.61
C GLY A 407 -19.67 14.83 -9.33
N ILE A 408 -20.51 14.60 -8.31
CA ILE A 408 -20.10 13.96 -7.05
C ILE A 408 -20.01 12.45 -7.25
N PRO A 409 -18.85 11.82 -6.99
CA PRO A 409 -18.68 10.39 -7.06
C PRO A 409 -19.63 9.62 -6.12
N LYS A 410 -20.27 8.58 -6.63
CA LYS A 410 -21.19 7.70 -5.88
C LYS A 410 -20.62 6.30 -5.67
N THR A 411 -19.99 5.74 -6.70
CA THR A 411 -19.42 4.40 -6.68
C THR A 411 -18.33 4.31 -7.73
N GLU A 412 -17.33 3.47 -7.49
CA GLU A 412 -16.24 3.24 -8.44
C GLU A 412 -15.87 1.76 -8.55
N ARG A 413 -15.26 1.41 -9.67
CA ARG A 413 -14.69 0.09 -9.91
C ARG A 413 -13.37 0.21 -10.67
N LEU A 414 -12.34 -0.46 -10.19
CA LEU A 414 -11.06 -0.61 -10.87
C LEU A 414 -11.05 -1.91 -11.66
N VAL A 415 -10.66 -1.84 -12.93
CA VAL A 415 -10.55 -3.00 -13.81
C VAL A 415 -9.16 -3.00 -14.44
N TYR A 416 -8.47 -4.13 -14.37
CA TYR A 416 -7.19 -4.29 -15.05
C TYR A 416 -7.40 -4.76 -16.49
N LEU A 417 -6.98 -3.96 -17.44
CA LEU A 417 -6.98 -4.30 -18.87
C LEU A 417 -5.59 -4.81 -19.24
N SER A 418 -5.50 -6.07 -19.65
CA SER A 418 -4.30 -6.66 -20.22
C SER A 418 -4.47 -6.83 -21.72
N ARG A 419 -3.42 -6.56 -22.49
CA ARG A 419 -3.32 -6.98 -23.88
C ARG A 419 -2.49 -8.25 -23.96
N PRO A 420 -2.78 -9.16 -24.92
CA PRO A 420 -1.86 -10.25 -25.21
C PRO A 420 -0.48 -9.66 -25.48
N GLN A 421 0.54 -10.09 -24.73
CA GLN A 421 1.92 -9.68 -25.03
C GLN A 421 2.25 -10.19 -26.44
N GLU A 422 2.65 -9.29 -27.34
CA GLU A 422 3.34 -9.69 -28.55
C GLU A 422 4.59 -10.47 -28.11
N GLN A 423 4.63 -11.75 -28.44
CA GLN A 423 5.85 -12.54 -28.20
C GLN A 423 6.95 -11.93 -29.06
N TRP A 424 7.93 -11.34 -28.37
CA TRP A 424 9.18 -10.96 -29.04
C TRP A 424 9.81 -12.22 -29.62
N GLN A 425 9.81 -12.33 -30.94
CA GLN A 425 10.55 -13.36 -31.69
C GLN A 425 12.03 -13.02 -31.75
#